data_2304dd2a7e9450ee0056c1c0a91db3ec
#
_entry.id   2304dd2a7e9450ee0056c1c0a91db3ec
#
_cell.length_a   1.000
_cell.length_b   1.000
_cell.length_c   1.000
_cell.angle_alpha   90.00
_cell.angle_beta   90.00
_cell.angle_gamma   90.00
#
_symmetry.space_group_name_H-M   'P 1'
#
loop_
_entity.id
_entity.type
_entity.pdbx_description
1 polymer ?
#
loop_
_entity_poly.entity_id
_entity_poly.type
_entity_poly.pdbx_seq_one_letter_code
_entity_poly.pdbx_strand_id
1 'polypeptide(L)'
;MKLDKLEKILNNLYSKETCYPTCKNQWNNDNKTLGHCAIVALIINDYFGGDICKIKVNDISHYFNHINDKIVDFTSDQFKTDKIDYSNYVLKTREEILINDDTRIRYEILKLKLKLSLIDEKIHDCSACSCMVEKFPSSKTVSFGKRRDIVILGEAPANNGWRKSGVAWYDINHKLLPSGVVLQKLLDLINLTIEDTFFLEAIKCYPVDRKYLNKCGINCKKFLFMQLEEIKPKVILSLGDSATKTILDFKYKKFSEVVGKVFDIKGFKVIPIYHPSPISPLSYKGNEEIFKNLNIKEFEINWIASNRKIKIFQY
;
A
#
# COMPACT_ATOMS: atom_id res chain seq x y z
N MET A 1 -9.11 -2.86 19.17
CA MET A 1 -9.92 -2.02 18.26
C MET A 1 -11.41 -2.27 18.57
N LYS A 2 -12.33 -1.29 18.40
CA LYS A 2 -13.79 -1.52 18.52
C LYS A 2 -14.38 -1.83 17.14
N LEU A 3 -15.53 -2.53 17.11
CA LEU A 3 -16.23 -2.89 15.84
C LEU A 3 -16.53 -1.66 14.99
N ASP A 4 -17.15 -0.63 15.55
CA ASP A 4 -17.53 0.62 14.85
C ASP A 4 -16.31 1.31 14.22
N LYS A 5 -15.14 1.24 14.90
CA LYS A 5 -13.91 1.80 14.36
C LYS A 5 -13.40 1.00 13.16
N LEU A 6 -13.46 -0.33 13.24
CA LEU A 6 -13.06 -1.18 12.12
C LEU A 6 -13.95 -0.94 10.91
N GLU A 7 -15.27 -0.91 11.10
CA GLU A 7 -16.24 -0.64 10.04
C GLU A 7 -15.99 0.70 9.34
N LYS A 8 -15.82 1.78 10.12
CA LYS A 8 -15.50 3.12 9.60
C LYS A 8 -14.23 3.14 8.76
N ILE A 9 -13.18 2.42 9.18
CA ILE A 9 -11.93 2.35 8.42
C ILE A 9 -12.16 1.57 7.12
N LEU A 10 -12.80 0.39 7.18
CA LEU A 10 -13.07 -0.45 6.01
C LEU A 10 -13.90 0.28 4.96
N ASN A 11 -14.90 1.05 5.36
CA ASN A 11 -15.74 1.86 4.46
C ASN A 11 -14.94 2.88 3.62
N ASN A 12 -13.76 3.29 4.07
CA ASN A 12 -12.84 4.16 3.33
C ASN A 12 -11.82 3.36 2.46
N LEU A 13 -11.76 2.04 2.62
CA LEU A 13 -10.78 1.18 1.94
C LEU A 13 -11.38 0.32 0.83
N TYR A 14 -12.70 0.16 0.78
CA TYR A 14 -13.35 -0.56 -0.29
C TYR A 14 -13.03 0.04 -1.65
N SER A 15 -12.74 -0.79 -2.61
CA SER A 15 -12.34 -0.35 -3.94
C SER A 15 -12.73 -1.38 -5.00
N LYS A 16 -12.79 -0.95 -6.25
CA LYS A 16 -13.01 -1.83 -7.39
C LYS A 16 -11.97 -2.97 -7.47
N GLU A 17 -10.75 -2.73 -7.00
CA GLU A 17 -9.67 -3.72 -6.94
C GLU A 17 -9.99 -4.87 -5.98
N THR A 18 -10.57 -4.56 -4.82
CA THR A 18 -10.91 -5.54 -3.78
C THR A 18 -12.33 -6.11 -3.91
N CYS A 19 -13.13 -5.61 -4.85
CA CYS A 19 -14.44 -6.14 -5.16
C CYS A 19 -14.36 -7.51 -5.84
N TYR A 20 -15.36 -8.37 -5.63
CA TYR A 20 -15.45 -9.67 -6.29
C TYR A 20 -15.47 -9.50 -7.83
N PRO A 21 -14.75 -10.34 -8.61
CA PRO A 21 -14.52 -10.10 -10.03
C PRO A 21 -15.77 -9.84 -10.86
N THR A 22 -16.83 -10.63 -10.66
CA THR A 22 -18.09 -10.49 -11.43
C THR A 22 -18.86 -9.23 -11.08
N CYS A 23 -18.59 -8.62 -9.91
CA CYS A 23 -19.25 -7.41 -9.43
C CYS A 23 -18.48 -6.11 -9.80
N LYS A 24 -17.25 -6.21 -10.31
CA LYS A 24 -16.36 -5.06 -10.54
C LYS A 24 -16.97 -3.98 -11.44
N ASN A 25 -17.76 -4.38 -12.43
CA ASN A 25 -18.39 -3.42 -13.36
C ASN A 25 -19.58 -2.69 -12.73
N GLN A 26 -20.19 -3.25 -11.70
CA GLN A 26 -21.33 -2.66 -10.98
C GLN A 26 -20.87 -1.89 -9.74
N TRP A 27 -19.63 -2.14 -9.26
CA TRP A 27 -19.08 -1.48 -8.09
C TRP A 27 -18.93 0.03 -8.32
N ASN A 28 -19.44 0.83 -7.38
CA ASN A 28 -19.34 2.28 -7.39
C ASN A 28 -19.41 2.84 -5.95
N ASN A 29 -19.30 4.15 -5.79
CA ASN A 29 -19.31 4.80 -4.48
C ASN A 29 -20.66 4.75 -3.75
N ASP A 30 -21.77 4.48 -4.45
CA ASP A 30 -23.10 4.36 -3.86
C ASP A 30 -23.38 2.93 -3.37
N ASN A 31 -22.54 1.95 -3.79
CA ASN A 31 -22.57 0.57 -3.31
C ASN A 31 -21.14 0.04 -3.09
N LYS A 32 -20.44 0.62 -2.12
CA LYS A 32 -19.03 0.32 -1.82
C LYS A 32 -18.82 -1.09 -1.30
N THR A 33 -19.80 -1.66 -0.61
CA THR A 33 -19.71 -2.98 0.02
C THR A 33 -19.91 -4.12 -0.97
N LEU A 34 -20.36 -3.84 -2.19
CA LEU A 34 -20.65 -4.84 -3.22
C LEU A 34 -19.44 -5.75 -3.46
N GLY A 35 -19.65 -7.06 -3.28
CA GLY A 35 -18.65 -8.09 -3.53
C GLY A 35 -17.50 -8.16 -2.52
N HIS A 36 -17.65 -7.56 -1.33
CA HIS A 36 -16.63 -7.58 -0.27
C HIS A 36 -16.95 -8.53 0.89
N CYS A 37 -18.14 -9.13 0.96
CA CYS A 37 -18.61 -9.84 2.14
C CYS A 37 -17.64 -10.93 2.66
N ALA A 38 -17.11 -11.79 1.80
CA ALA A 38 -16.21 -12.87 2.23
C ALA A 38 -14.89 -12.34 2.84
N ILE A 39 -14.28 -11.33 2.21
CA ILE A 39 -13.01 -10.78 2.69
C ILE A 39 -13.19 -9.90 3.93
N VAL A 40 -14.33 -9.25 4.08
CA VAL A 40 -14.68 -8.47 5.27
C VAL A 40 -14.95 -9.41 6.45
N ALA A 41 -15.70 -10.49 6.24
CA ALA A 41 -15.92 -11.50 7.27
C ALA A 41 -14.61 -12.14 7.78
N LEU A 42 -13.64 -12.38 6.89
CA LEU A 42 -12.29 -12.84 7.27
C LEU A 42 -11.55 -11.79 8.11
N ILE A 43 -11.64 -10.50 7.77
CA ILE A 43 -11.01 -9.43 8.54
C ILE A 43 -11.66 -9.26 9.91
N ILE A 44 -12.99 -9.29 9.99
CA ILE A 44 -13.70 -9.23 11.27
C ILE A 44 -13.26 -10.38 12.17
N ASN A 45 -13.18 -11.61 11.62
CA ASN A 45 -12.70 -12.78 12.34
C ASN A 45 -11.24 -12.65 12.80
N ASP A 46 -10.35 -11.99 12.03
CA ASP A 46 -8.95 -11.70 12.45
C ASP A 46 -8.87 -10.86 13.74
N TYR A 47 -9.79 -9.91 13.91
CA TYR A 47 -9.72 -8.93 14.99
C TYR A 47 -10.57 -9.27 16.21
N PHE A 48 -11.64 -10.02 16.00
CA PHE A 48 -12.65 -10.26 17.04
C PHE A 48 -12.95 -11.75 17.28
N GLY A 49 -12.41 -12.65 16.43
CA GLY A 49 -12.75 -14.06 16.49
C GLY A 49 -14.21 -14.32 16.06
N GLY A 50 -14.84 -15.30 16.70
CA GLY A 50 -16.20 -15.73 16.40
C GLY A 50 -16.31 -16.56 15.13
N ASP A 51 -17.54 -16.90 14.76
CA ASP A 51 -17.82 -17.74 13.61
C ASP A 51 -17.94 -16.91 12.32
N ILE A 52 -17.53 -17.52 11.21
CA ILE A 52 -17.83 -16.99 9.87
C ILE A 52 -19.03 -17.79 9.33
N CYS A 53 -20.09 -17.08 9.04
CA CYS A 53 -21.35 -17.62 8.57
C CYS A 53 -21.57 -17.31 7.10
N LYS A 54 -22.24 -18.23 6.40
CA LYS A 54 -22.62 -18.06 5.00
C LYS A 54 -24.10 -18.34 4.83
N ILE A 55 -24.78 -17.42 4.13
CA ILE A 55 -26.19 -17.57 3.72
C ILE A 55 -26.33 -17.35 2.21
N LYS A 56 -27.53 -17.54 1.70
CA LYS A 56 -27.94 -17.08 0.37
C LYS A 56 -28.96 -15.95 0.51
N VAL A 57 -28.73 -14.86 -0.21
CA VAL A 57 -29.65 -13.74 -0.36
C VAL A 57 -29.94 -13.62 -1.87
N ASN A 58 -31.19 -13.91 -2.28
CA ASN A 58 -31.57 -13.94 -3.72
C ASN A 58 -30.59 -14.78 -4.55
N ASP A 59 -30.29 -16.01 -4.10
CA ASP A 59 -29.33 -16.95 -4.68
C ASP A 59 -27.85 -16.52 -4.67
N ILE A 60 -27.55 -15.33 -4.19
CA ILE A 60 -26.17 -14.83 -4.06
C ILE A 60 -25.60 -15.26 -2.70
N SER A 61 -24.40 -15.83 -2.72
CA SER A 61 -23.67 -16.16 -1.48
C SER A 61 -23.27 -14.91 -0.72
N HIS A 62 -23.63 -14.83 0.55
CA HIS A 62 -23.28 -13.73 1.44
C HIS A 62 -22.61 -14.26 2.72
N TYR A 63 -21.60 -13.53 3.20
CA TYR A 63 -20.82 -13.88 4.38
C TYR A 63 -20.97 -12.79 5.45
N PHE A 64 -21.09 -13.21 6.70
CA PHE A 64 -21.16 -12.36 7.88
C PHE A 64 -20.50 -13.08 9.07
N ASN A 65 -20.44 -12.45 10.24
CA ASN A 65 -19.87 -13.04 11.44
C ASN A 65 -20.92 -13.18 12.54
N HIS A 66 -20.75 -14.21 13.37
CA HIS A 66 -21.49 -14.38 14.61
C HIS A 66 -20.50 -14.29 15.79
N ILE A 67 -20.63 -13.23 16.60
CA ILE A 67 -19.67 -12.91 17.67
C ILE A 67 -20.45 -12.62 18.96
N ASN A 68 -20.20 -13.40 20.02
CA ASN A 68 -20.86 -13.24 21.31
C ASN A 68 -22.39 -13.12 21.18
N ASP A 69 -23.02 -14.08 20.50
CA ASP A 69 -24.45 -14.16 20.21
C ASP A 69 -25.04 -12.97 19.43
N LYS A 70 -24.19 -12.22 18.72
CA LYS A 70 -24.58 -11.10 17.87
C LYS A 70 -24.14 -11.29 16.43
N ILE A 71 -25.03 -10.92 15.53
CA ILE A 71 -24.73 -10.84 14.10
C ILE A 71 -23.90 -9.56 13.85
N VAL A 72 -22.78 -9.71 13.15
CA VAL A 72 -21.92 -8.63 12.72
C VAL A 72 -21.76 -8.71 11.20
N ASP A 73 -22.34 -7.77 10.49
CA ASP A 73 -22.32 -7.71 9.03
C ASP A 73 -22.08 -6.27 8.56
N PHE A 74 -20.85 -5.98 8.11
CA PHE A 74 -20.46 -4.66 7.60
C PHE A 74 -20.72 -4.49 6.10
N THR A 75 -21.37 -5.48 5.47
CA THR A 75 -21.59 -5.52 4.03
C THR A 75 -23.03 -5.78 3.61
N SER A 76 -23.97 -5.73 4.57
CA SER A 76 -25.41 -5.90 4.31
C SER A 76 -25.94 -4.89 3.28
N ASP A 77 -25.41 -3.67 3.28
CA ASP A 77 -25.81 -2.57 2.38
C ASP A 77 -25.65 -2.93 0.89
N GLN A 78 -24.86 -3.97 0.54
CA GLN A 78 -24.73 -4.43 -0.84
C GLN A 78 -26.07 -4.91 -1.44
N PHE A 79 -27.02 -5.32 -0.59
CA PHE A 79 -28.36 -5.79 -1.00
C PHE A 79 -29.41 -4.65 -0.96
N LYS A 80 -28.99 -3.44 -0.62
CA LYS A 80 -29.86 -2.25 -0.58
C LYS A 80 -31.10 -2.45 0.33
N THR A 81 -32.27 -2.64 -0.29
CA THR A 81 -33.56 -2.75 0.39
C THR A 81 -33.99 -4.19 0.71
N ASP A 82 -33.26 -5.19 0.24
CA ASP A 82 -33.58 -6.58 0.48
C ASP A 82 -33.39 -6.93 1.96
N LYS A 83 -34.43 -7.48 2.57
CA LYS A 83 -34.32 -7.93 3.97
C LYS A 83 -33.54 -9.23 4.02
N ILE A 84 -32.43 -9.21 4.76
CA ILE A 84 -31.59 -10.39 4.95
C ILE A 84 -32.15 -11.24 6.09
N ASP A 85 -32.43 -12.51 5.81
CA ASP A 85 -32.77 -13.50 6.81
C ASP A 85 -31.50 -14.25 7.23
N TYR A 86 -31.06 -14.01 8.46
CA TYR A 86 -29.85 -14.65 9.03
C TYR A 86 -30.14 -15.97 9.75
N SER A 87 -31.35 -16.53 9.71
CA SER A 87 -31.74 -17.72 10.49
C SER A 87 -31.12 -19.01 9.98
N ASN A 88 -30.94 -19.15 8.65
CA ASN A 88 -30.48 -20.37 8.00
C ASN A 88 -29.08 -20.22 7.41
N TYR A 89 -28.05 -20.16 8.27
CA TYR A 89 -26.67 -20.04 7.85
C TYR A 89 -25.90 -21.37 7.95
N VAL A 90 -24.82 -21.47 7.21
CA VAL A 90 -23.83 -22.54 7.27
C VAL A 90 -22.52 -21.93 7.79
N LEU A 91 -21.90 -22.58 8.76
CA LEU A 91 -20.59 -22.23 9.26
C LEU A 91 -19.52 -22.48 8.18
N LYS A 92 -18.56 -21.57 8.09
CA LYS A 92 -17.42 -21.68 7.20
C LYS A 92 -16.11 -21.46 7.93
N THR A 93 -15.13 -22.32 7.65
CA THR A 93 -13.77 -22.10 8.14
C THR A 93 -13.03 -21.09 7.27
N ARG A 94 -11.99 -20.49 7.82
CA ARG A 94 -11.11 -19.58 7.08
C ARG A 94 -10.44 -20.29 5.90
N GLU A 95 -10.00 -21.52 6.13
CA GLU A 95 -9.33 -22.36 5.16
C GLU A 95 -10.23 -22.62 3.94
N GLU A 96 -11.49 -22.97 4.16
CA GLU A 96 -12.48 -23.18 3.09
C GLU A 96 -12.66 -21.93 2.22
N ILE A 97 -12.65 -20.73 2.83
CA ILE A 97 -12.84 -19.46 2.12
C ILE A 97 -11.56 -19.07 1.36
N LEU A 98 -10.39 -19.30 1.96
CA LEU A 98 -9.09 -18.92 1.41
C LEU A 98 -8.53 -19.90 0.37
N ILE A 99 -9.14 -21.09 0.17
CA ILE A 99 -8.85 -22.00 -0.94
C ILE A 99 -9.04 -21.27 -2.29
N ASN A 100 -10.00 -20.36 -2.37
CA ASN A 100 -10.20 -19.55 -3.57
C ASN A 100 -9.12 -18.47 -3.66
N ASP A 101 -8.24 -18.59 -4.65
CA ASP A 101 -7.09 -17.68 -4.86
C ASP A 101 -7.51 -16.21 -5.00
N ASP A 102 -8.60 -15.93 -5.74
CA ASP A 102 -9.10 -14.57 -5.89
C ASP A 102 -9.53 -13.98 -4.53
N THR A 103 -10.26 -14.74 -3.74
CA THR A 103 -10.67 -14.30 -2.40
C THR A 103 -9.46 -14.09 -1.50
N ARG A 104 -8.48 -15.00 -1.52
CA ARG A 104 -7.25 -14.88 -0.75
C ARG A 104 -6.47 -13.60 -1.13
N ILE A 105 -6.30 -13.33 -2.41
CA ILE A 105 -5.58 -12.15 -2.89
C ILE A 105 -6.30 -10.86 -2.46
N ARG A 106 -7.62 -10.75 -2.68
CA ARG A 106 -8.40 -9.57 -2.30
C ARG A 106 -8.39 -9.34 -0.78
N TYR A 107 -8.47 -10.42 0.00
CA TYR A 107 -8.34 -10.36 1.45
C TYR A 107 -6.98 -9.81 1.87
N GLU A 108 -5.87 -10.31 1.32
CA GLU A 108 -4.52 -9.83 1.63
C GLU A 108 -4.34 -8.35 1.25
N ILE A 109 -4.90 -7.92 0.11
CA ILE A 109 -4.89 -6.51 -0.31
C ILE A 109 -5.64 -5.64 0.70
N LEU A 110 -6.88 -5.99 1.04
CA LEU A 110 -7.70 -5.19 1.94
C LEU A 110 -7.09 -5.18 3.35
N LYS A 111 -6.57 -6.31 3.83
CA LYS A 111 -5.88 -6.43 5.11
C LYS A 111 -4.63 -5.55 5.17
N LEU A 112 -3.81 -5.52 4.11
CA LEU A 112 -2.65 -4.64 4.03
C LEU A 112 -3.07 -3.17 4.05
N LYS A 113 -4.09 -2.79 3.25
CA LYS A 113 -4.64 -1.43 3.26
C LYS A 113 -5.12 -1.02 4.65
N LEU A 114 -5.81 -1.92 5.37
CA LEU A 114 -6.27 -1.68 6.75
C LEU A 114 -5.10 -1.45 7.71
N LYS A 115 -4.08 -2.31 7.68
CA LYS A 115 -2.92 -2.19 8.55
C LYS A 115 -2.15 -0.89 8.30
N LEU A 116 -1.95 -0.52 7.04
CA LEU A 116 -1.30 0.73 6.68
C LEU A 116 -2.15 1.95 7.07
N SER A 117 -3.47 1.89 6.96
CA SER A 117 -4.37 2.95 7.45
C SER A 117 -4.27 3.16 8.96
N LEU A 118 -4.11 2.09 9.75
CA LEU A 118 -3.87 2.19 11.20
C LEU A 118 -2.51 2.82 11.53
N ILE A 119 -1.52 2.65 10.66
CA ILE A 119 -0.23 3.34 10.79
C ILE A 119 -0.38 4.82 10.41
N ASP A 120 -1.14 5.12 9.36
CA ASP A 120 -1.43 6.50 8.94
C ASP A 120 -2.12 7.31 10.05
N GLU A 121 -3.06 6.71 10.80
CA GLU A 121 -3.64 7.34 12.00
C GLU A 121 -2.56 7.74 13.01
N LYS A 122 -1.61 6.83 13.32
CA LYS A 122 -0.51 7.11 14.24
C LYS A 122 0.42 8.22 13.72
N ILE A 123 0.63 8.29 12.40
CA ILE A 123 1.41 9.35 11.76
C ILE A 123 0.66 10.69 11.89
N HIS A 124 -0.64 10.68 11.68
CA HIS A 124 -1.49 11.86 11.83
C HIS A 124 -1.47 12.43 13.26
N ASP A 125 -1.47 11.56 14.26
CA ASP A 125 -1.44 11.95 15.67
C ASP A 125 -0.03 12.34 16.14
N CYS A 126 1.02 12.10 15.33
CA CYS A 126 2.40 12.38 15.71
C CYS A 126 2.65 13.88 15.85
N SER A 127 3.24 14.28 16.98
CA SER A 127 3.60 15.68 17.30
C SER A 127 5.11 15.91 17.43
N ALA A 128 5.95 14.91 17.14
CA ALA A 128 7.42 14.98 17.36
C ALA A 128 8.12 16.11 16.57
N CYS A 129 7.52 16.59 15.47
CA CYS A 129 8.05 17.65 14.61
C CYS A 129 7.04 18.79 14.37
N SER A 130 6.01 18.93 15.19
CA SER A 130 4.87 19.84 14.95
C SER A 130 5.26 21.32 14.77
N CYS A 131 6.39 21.75 15.35
CA CYS A 131 6.89 23.11 15.21
C CYS A 131 7.74 23.34 13.94
N MET A 132 8.05 22.29 13.16
CA MET A 132 9.01 22.33 12.03
C MET A 132 8.40 21.88 10.72
N VAL A 133 7.20 21.34 10.73
CA VAL A 133 6.61 20.67 9.57
C VAL A 133 5.12 20.98 9.43
N GLU A 134 4.62 20.90 8.21
CA GLU A 134 3.19 20.79 7.95
C GLU A 134 2.80 19.31 7.88
N LYS A 135 1.65 18.95 8.44
CA LYS A 135 1.12 17.60 8.33
C LYS A 135 0.88 17.25 6.87
N PHE A 136 1.15 16.00 6.53
CA PHE A 136 0.81 15.51 5.20
C PHE A 136 -0.72 15.55 5.03
N PRO A 137 -1.27 16.25 4.05
CA PRO A 137 -2.71 16.45 3.92
C PRO A 137 -3.46 15.19 3.51
N SER A 138 -2.80 14.23 2.91
CA SER A 138 -3.37 12.93 2.58
C SER A 138 -3.47 12.05 3.82
N SER A 139 -4.60 11.37 3.99
CA SER A 139 -4.72 10.32 4.99
C SER A 139 -3.89 9.06 4.66
N LYS A 140 -3.23 9.04 3.50
CA LYS A 140 -2.47 7.89 3.02
C LYS A 140 -1.02 8.30 2.79
N THR A 141 -0.10 7.66 3.50
CA THR A 141 1.35 7.89 3.38
C THR A 141 2.08 6.77 2.61
N VAL A 142 1.31 5.86 1.99
CA VAL A 142 1.79 4.79 1.10
C VAL A 142 1.01 4.83 -0.20
N SER A 143 1.71 4.94 -1.32
CA SER A 143 1.14 4.71 -2.64
C SER A 143 1.29 3.24 -3.02
N PHE A 144 0.17 2.59 -3.32
CA PHE A 144 0.12 1.17 -3.64
C PHE A 144 0.50 0.94 -5.10
N GLY A 145 1.45 0.03 -5.32
CA GLY A 145 1.74 -0.54 -6.63
C GLY A 145 1.11 -1.92 -6.81
N LYS A 146 1.21 -2.46 -8.02
CA LYS A 146 0.77 -3.82 -8.31
C LYS A 146 1.69 -4.88 -7.67
N ARG A 147 2.93 -4.51 -7.32
CA ARG A 147 3.96 -5.40 -6.77
C ARG A 147 4.47 -4.87 -5.44
N ARG A 148 4.18 -5.57 -4.34
CA ARG A 148 4.65 -5.20 -3.00
C ARG A 148 6.12 -5.54 -2.75
N ASP A 149 6.74 -6.37 -3.57
CA ASP A 149 8.13 -6.80 -3.46
C ASP A 149 9.15 -5.67 -3.78
N ILE A 150 8.69 -4.60 -4.46
CA ILE A 150 9.52 -3.44 -4.79
C ILE A 150 8.92 -2.18 -4.19
N VAL A 151 9.73 -1.49 -3.39
CA VAL A 151 9.42 -0.19 -2.81
C VAL A 151 10.38 0.86 -3.34
N ILE A 152 9.84 1.96 -3.81
CA ILE A 152 10.59 3.19 -4.05
C ILE A 152 10.46 4.06 -2.79
N LEU A 153 11.58 4.43 -2.20
CA LEU A 153 11.62 5.25 -0.98
C LEU A 153 12.11 6.66 -1.31
N GLY A 154 11.20 7.63 -1.28
CA GLY A 154 11.50 9.05 -1.41
C GLY A 154 11.98 9.68 -0.10
N GLU A 155 12.34 10.96 -0.15
CA GLU A 155 12.86 11.73 0.98
C GLU A 155 11.74 12.19 1.92
N ALA A 156 10.87 13.05 1.40
CA ALA A 156 9.81 13.72 2.13
C ALA A 156 8.78 14.30 1.15
N PRO A 157 7.52 14.53 1.58
CA PRO A 157 6.53 15.19 0.76
C PRO A 157 7.06 16.53 0.21
N ALA A 158 6.99 16.68 -1.11
CA ALA A 158 7.39 17.91 -1.77
C ALA A 158 6.30 18.99 -1.72
N ASN A 159 6.64 20.23 -2.02
CA ASN A 159 5.66 21.31 -2.08
C ASN A 159 4.57 21.07 -3.15
N ASN A 160 4.94 20.40 -4.24
CA ASN A 160 4.05 19.99 -5.33
C ASN A 160 3.96 18.46 -5.40
N GLY A 161 3.19 17.92 -6.35
CA GLY A 161 3.06 16.49 -6.56
C GLY A 161 2.15 15.81 -5.54
N TRP A 162 2.52 14.66 -5.02
CA TRP A 162 1.67 13.80 -4.19
C TRP A 162 0.96 14.52 -3.04
N ARG A 163 1.66 15.44 -2.36
CA ARG A 163 1.08 16.25 -1.28
C ARG A 163 -0.16 17.04 -1.73
N LYS A 164 -0.20 17.47 -2.99
CA LYS A 164 -1.31 18.26 -3.56
C LYS A 164 -2.23 17.43 -4.44
N SER A 165 -1.69 16.53 -5.25
CA SER A 165 -2.46 15.70 -6.18
C SER A 165 -3.18 14.53 -5.51
N GLY A 166 -2.69 14.07 -4.35
CA GLY A 166 -3.10 12.82 -3.73
C GLY A 166 -2.57 11.55 -4.43
N VAL A 167 -1.82 11.70 -5.54
CA VAL A 167 -1.28 10.59 -6.34
C VAL A 167 0.24 10.74 -6.46
N ALA A 168 0.97 9.71 -6.03
CA ALA A 168 2.43 9.72 -6.12
C ALA A 168 2.89 9.87 -7.57
N TRP A 169 3.94 10.68 -7.78
CA TRP A 169 4.56 10.97 -9.08
C TRP A 169 3.74 11.83 -10.05
N TYR A 170 2.51 12.20 -9.72
CA TYR A 170 1.63 12.98 -10.58
C TYR A 170 1.31 14.36 -9.98
N ASP A 171 1.13 15.36 -10.84
CA ASP A 171 0.64 16.67 -10.45
C ASP A 171 -0.91 16.67 -10.32
N ILE A 172 -1.48 17.84 -9.98
CA ILE A 172 -2.93 18.02 -9.81
C ILE A 172 -3.74 17.79 -11.09
N ASN A 173 -3.08 17.84 -12.25
CA ASN A 173 -3.70 17.60 -13.56
C ASN A 173 -3.49 16.15 -14.02
N HIS A 174 -3.06 15.26 -13.12
CA HIS A 174 -2.69 13.86 -13.42
C HIS A 174 -1.58 13.72 -14.48
N LYS A 175 -0.72 14.73 -14.63
CA LYS A 175 0.46 14.66 -15.48
C LYS A 175 1.64 14.15 -14.66
N LEU A 176 2.42 13.23 -15.24
CA LEU A 176 3.61 12.71 -14.61
C LEU A 176 4.63 13.82 -14.35
N LEU A 177 5.09 13.92 -13.12
CA LEU A 177 6.10 14.90 -12.71
C LEU A 177 7.44 14.66 -13.42
N PRO A 178 8.28 15.67 -13.62
CA PRO A 178 9.58 15.51 -14.28
C PRO A 178 10.47 14.42 -13.65
N SER A 179 10.46 14.29 -12.32
CA SER A 179 11.17 13.20 -11.64
C SER A 179 10.54 11.83 -11.88
N GLY A 180 9.21 11.77 -12.03
CA GLY A 180 8.49 10.57 -12.41
C GLY A 180 8.85 10.13 -13.83
N VAL A 181 9.02 11.07 -14.77
CA VAL A 181 9.46 10.76 -16.15
C VAL A 181 10.85 10.10 -16.17
N VAL A 182 11.79 10.61 -15.35
CA VAL A 182 13.12 10.00 -15.26
C VAL A 182 13.06 8.62 -14.59
N LEU A 183 12.27 8.49 -13.51
CA LEU A 183 12.08 7.21 -12.84
C LEU A 183 11.45 6.17 -13.77
N GLN A 184 10.43 6.55 -14.56
CA GLN A 184 9.80 5.63 -15.51
C GLN A 184 10.81 5.10 -16.53
N LYS A 185 11.65 5.98 -17.11
CA LYS A 185 12.72 5.54 -18.03
C LYS A 185 13.70 4.55 -17.40
N LEU A 186 13.98 4.68 -16.10
CA LEU A 186 14.84 3.74 -15.37
C LEU A 186 14.10 2.40 -15.13
N LEU A 187 12.83 2.46 -14.76
CA LEU A 187 11.98 1.28 -14.57
C LEU A 187 11.77 0.51 -15.89
N ASP A 188 11.67 1.20 -17.02
CA ASP A 188 11.56 0.59 -18.35
C ASP A 188 12.74 -0.34 -18.67
N LEU A 189 13.96 -0.06 -18.15
CA LEU A 189 15.14 -0.92 -18.31
C LEU A 189 14.95 -2.31 -17.69
N ILE A 190 14.04 -2.44 -16.78
CA ILE A 190 13.74 -3.66 -16.03
C ILE A 190 12.30 -4.14 -16.25
N ASN A 191 11.65 -3.64 -17.31
CA ASN A 191 10.28 -3.97 -17.71
C ASN A 191 9.24 -3.73 -16.59
N LEU A 192 9.38 -2.64 -15.85
CA LEU A 192 8.44 -2.19 -14.83
C LEU A 192 7.92 -0.79 -15.14
N THR A 193 6.74 -0.48 -14.58
CA THR A 193 6.16 0.85 -14.57
C THR A 193 6.13 1.41 -13.14
N ILE A 194 5.89 2.71 -13.01
CA ILE A 194 5.67 3.35 -11.70
C ILE A 194 4.51 2.67 -10.96
N GLU A 195 3.46 2.31 -11.70
CA GLU A 195 2.27 1.64 -11.16
C GLU A 195 2.55 0.21 -10.64
N ASP A 196 3.67 -0.38 -11.03
CA ASP A 196 4.08 -1.68 -10.50
C ASP A 196 4.72 -1.55 -9.11
N THR A 197 5.25 -0.39 -8.74
CA THR A 197 6.03 -0.20 -7.52
C THR A 197 5.22 0.46 -6.40
N PHE A 198 5.48 0.04 -5.15
CA PHE A 198 5.03 0.80 -3.99
C PHE A 198 5.90 2.03 -3.80
N PHE A 199 5.31 3.13 -3.35
CA PHE A 199 6.04 4.33 -3.03
C PHE A 199 5.74 4.81 -1.62
N LEU A 200 6.80 5.19 -0.91
CA LEU A 200 6.77 5.76 0.44
C LEU A 200 7.73 6.94 0.52
N GLU A 201 7.42 7.87 1.41
CA GLU A 201 8.39 8.89 1.84
C GLU A 201 9.05 8.47 3.15
N ALA A 202 10.37 8.67 3.28
CA ALA A 202 11.10 8.39 4.51
C ALA A 202 10.62 9.29 5.66
N ILE A 203 10.35 10.55 5.37
CA ILE A 203 9.75 11.54 6.26
C ILE A 203 8.26 11.71 5.90
N LYS A 204 7.38 11.64 6.91
CA LYS A 204 5.93 11.54 6.70
C LYS A 204 5.19 12.89 6.66
N CYS A 205 5.85 13.98 7.00
CA CYS A 205 5.30 15.33 6.97
C CYS A 205 6.12 16.21 6.02
N TYR A 206 5.53 17.29 5.52
CA TYR A 206 6.25 18.26 4.71
C TYR A 206 7.17 19.11 5.60
N PRO A 207 8.51 19.02 5.47
CA PRO A 207 9.43 19.88 6.21
C PRO A 207 9.43 21.28 5.58
N VAL A 208 9.01 22.28 6.34
CA VAL A 208 8.94 23.68 5.88
C VAL A 208 10.32 24.21 5.49
N ASP A 209 11.37 23.76 6.21
CA ASP A 209 12.77 24.08 5.92
C ASP A 209 13.60 22.78 5.87
N ARG A 210 14.38 22.63 4.81
CA ARG A 210 15.22 21.45 4.56
C ARG A 210 16.28 21.20 5.64
N LYS A 211 16.68 22.21 6.43
CA LYS A 211 17.58 22.02 7.59
C LYS A 211 17.04 21.05 8.63
N TYR A 212 15.72 20.83 8.67
CA TYR A 212 15.07 19.91 9.61
C TYR A 212 14.99 18.46 9.12
N LEU A 213 15.37 18.17 7.87
CA LEU A 213 15.23 16.82 7.28
C LEU A 213 15.85 15.72 8.15
N ASN A 214 17.10 15.91 8.62
CA ASN A 214 17.75 14.89 9.44
C ASN A 214 16.98 14.60 10.76
N LYS A 215 16.52 15.66 11.43
CA LYS A 215 15.72 15.50 12.66
C LYS A 215 14.38 14.82 12.40
N CYS A 216 13.71 15.24 11.32
CA CYS A 216 12.44 14.62 10.91
C CYS A 216 12.65 13.15 10.51
N GLY A 217 13.72 12.81 9.80
CA GLY A 217 14.07 11.44 9.44
C GLY A 217 14.23 10.54 10.66
N ILE A 218 14.98 11.00 11.67
CA ILE A 218 15.15 10.25 12.95
C ILE A 218 13.78 9.97 13.60
N ASN A 219 12.92 11.00 13.70
CA ASN A 219 11.60 10.87 14.31
C ASN A 219 10.64 9.97 13.50
N CYS A 220 10.75 9.99 12.17
CA CYS A 220 9.90 9.23 11.26
C CYS A 220 10.36 7.79 11.04
N LYS A 221 11.61 7.45 11.36
CA LYS A 221 12.20 6.13 11.11
C LYS A 221 11.32 4.99 11.66
N LYS A 222 10.71 5.17 12.84
CA LYS A 222 9.79 4.18 13.42
C LYS A 222 8.58 3.88 12.52
N PHE A 223 7.96 4.91 11.95
CA PHE A 223 6.80 4.75 11.07
C PHE A 223 7.18 4.12 9.73
N LEU A 224 8.37 4.50 9.20
CA LEU A 224 8.91 3.87 8.00
C LEU A 224 9.05 2.36 8.19
N PHE A 225 9.67 1.91 9.27
CA PHE A 225 9.83 0.48 9.52
C PHE A 225 8.50 -0.22 9.80
N MET A 226 7.56 0.39 10.53
CA MET A 226 6.22 -0.17 10.69
C MET A 226 5.53 -0.43 9.34
N GLN A 227 5.66 0.50 8.39
CA GLN A 227 5.09 0.33 7.05
C GLN A 227 5.82 -0.76 6.26
N LEU A 228 7.16 -0.80 6.31
CA LEU A 228 7.96 -1.82 5.63
C LEU A 228 7.70 -3.23 6.19
N GLU A 229 7.50 -3.37 7.49
CA GLU A 229 7.15 -4.63 8.15
C GLU A 229 5.79 -5.17 7.68
N GLU A 230 4.83 -4.31 7.36
CA GLU A 230 3.54 -4.73 6.79
C GLU A 230 3.64 -5.01 5.27
N ILE A 231 4.36 -4.17 4.53
CA ILE A 231 4.53 -4.33 3.08
C ILE A 231 5.40 -5.56 2.80
N LYS A 232 6.46 -5.78 3.59
CA LYS A 232 7.45 -6.86 3.42
C LYS A 232 8.09 -6.86 2.02
N PRO A 233 8.65 -5.72 1.57
CA PRO A 233 9.31 -5.67 0.28
C PRO A 233 10.57 -6.55 0.28
N LYS A 234 10.97 -7.04 -0.88
CA LYS A 234 12.26 -7.69 -1.06
C LYS A 234 13.37 -6.69 -1.36
N VAL A 235 13.04 -5.66 -2.14
CA VAL A 235 13.98 -4.61 -2.48
C VAL A 235 13.38 -3.23 -2.25
N ILE A 236 14.20 -2.33 -1.72
CA ILE A 236 13.88 -0.92 -1.50
C ILE A 236 14.90 -0.10 -2.27
N LEU A 237 14.44 0.68 -3.24
CA LEU A 237 15.26 1.66 -3.95
C LEU A 237 15.14 2.99 -3.23
N SER A 238 16.18 3.42 -2.48
CA SER A 238 16.17 4.67 -1.73
C SER A 238 16.69 5.82 -2.58
N LEU A 239 15.86 6.86 -2.77
CA LEU A 239 16.11 7.98 -3.67
C LEU A 239 16.94 9.08 -3.02
N GLY A 240 18.21 9.13 -3.34
CA GLY A 240 19.13 10.20 -2.89
C GLY A 240 19.58 10.06 -1.44
N ASP A 241 20.39 11.01 -1.01
CA ASP A 241 21.13 10.97 0.25
C ASP A 241 20.24 10.97 1.49
N SER A 242 19.21 11.80 1.52
CA SER A 242 18.35 11.99 2.70
C SER A 242 17.47 10.76 2.98
N ALA A 243 16.81 10.18 1.96
CA ALA A 243 16.05 8.94 2.10
C ALA A 243 16.96 7.79 2.57
N THR A 244 18.15 7.71 1.96
CA THR A 244 19.15 6.69 2.30
C THR A 244 19.64 6.83 3.74
N LYS A 245 19.98 8.04 4.20
CA LYS A 245 20.37 8.28 5.61
C LYS A 245 19.27 7.90 6.62
N THR A 246 18.01 8.06 6.20
CA THR A 246 16.89 7.70 7.09
C THR A 246 16.75 6.19 7.24
N ILE A 247 16.91 5.42 6.16
CA ILE A 247 16.69 3.96 6.21
C ILE A 247 17.93 3.20 6.69
N LEU A 248 19.13 3.61 6.29
CA LEU A 248 20.36 2.96 6.75
C LEU A 248 20.57 3.16 8.26
N ASP A 249 21.18 2.20 8.91
CA ASP A 249 21.47 2.20 10.35
C ASP A 249 22.92 2.56 10.66
N PHE A 250 23.71 2.90 9.62
CA PHE A 250 25.09 3.35 9.74
C PHE A 250 25.31 4.69 9.03
N LYS A 251 26.42 5.35 9.38
CA LYS A 251 26.82 6.64 8.80
C LYS A 251 27.81 6.42 7.65
N TYR A 252 27.71 7.25 6.62
CA TYR A 252 28.69 7.37 5.54
C TYR A 252 29.03 8.84 5.30
N LYS A 253 30.18 9.13 4.68
CA LYS A 253 30.64 10.49 4.47
C LYS A 253 30.11 11.09 3.17
N LYS A 254 30.16 10.32 2.08
CA LYS A 254 29.72 10.76 0.73
C LYS A 254 28.71 9.77 0.18
N PHE A 255 27.68 10.24 -0.49
CA PHE A 255 26.65 9.41 -1.11
C PHE A 255 27.22 8.41 -2.13
N SER A 256 28.31 8.81 -2.84
CA SER A 256 29.05 7.93 -3.77
C SER A 256 29.63 6.66 -3.11
N GLU A 257 29.77 6.63 -1.80
CA GLU A 257 30.25 5.46 -1.06
C GLU A 257 29.19 4.35 -0.96
N VAL A 258 27.91 4.71 -1.09
CA VAL A 258 26.78 3.79 -0.87
C VAL A 258 25.91 3.56 -2.10
N VAL A 259 25.86 4.49 -3.04
CA VAL A 259 25.00 4.41 -4.24
C VAL A 259 25.32 3.14 -5.04
N GLY A 260 24.28 2.43 -5.49
CA GLY A 260 24.37 1.19 -6.26
C GLY A 260 24.78 -0.06 -5.47
N LYS A 261 25.12 0.09 -4.18
CA LYS A 261 25.44 -1.06 -3.33
C LYS A 261 24.19 -1.63 -2.66
N VAL A 262 24.21 -2.93 -2.41
CA VAL A 262 23.11 -3.62 -1.72
C VAL A 262 23.42 -3.71 -0.24
N PHE A 263 22.50 -3.24 0.60
CA PHE A 263 22.60 -3.31 2.07
C PHE A 263 21.45 -4.16 2.61
N ASP A 264 21.75 -5.01 3.60
CA ASP A 264 20.72 -5.72 4.36
C ASP A 264 20.38 -4.91 5.61
N ILE A 265 19.17 -4.40 5.65
CA ILE A 265 18.69 -3.60 6.78
C ILE A 265 17.44 -4.26 7.36
N LYS A 266 17.58 -4.92 8.47
CA LYS A 266 16.50 -5.67 9.14
C LYS A 266 15.80 -6.69 8.21
N GLY A 267 16.57 -7.35 7.32
CA GLY A 267 16.06 -8.32 6.36
C GLY A 267 15.52 -7.72 5.05
N PHE A 268 15.55 -6.40 4.89
CA PHE A 268 15.22 -5.74 3.63
C PHE A 268 16.48 -5.43 2.83
N LYS A 269 16.48 -5.73 1.53
CA LYS A 269 17.57 -5.30 0.63
C LYS A 269 17.34 -3.85 0.22
N VAL A 270 18.26 -2.97 0.63
CA VAL A 270 18.22 -1.54 0.33
C VAL A 270 19.30 -1.21 -0.68
N ILE A 271 18.91 -0.56 -1.77
CA ILE A 271 19.82 -0.11 -2.84
C ILE A 271 19.64 1.40 -2.97
N PRO A 272 20.61 2.20 -2.50
CA PRO A 272 20.62 3.63 -2.75
C PRO A 272 20.81 3.95 -4.23
N ILE A 273 19.99 4.86 -4.76
CA ILE A 273 20.09 5.36 -6.14
C ILE A 273 20.08 6.88 -6.14
N TYR A 274 20.66 7.50 -7.17
CA TYR A 274 20.55 8.95 -7.32
C TYR A 274 19.08 9.36 -7.47
N HIS A 275 18.71 10.47 -6.82
CA HIS A 275 17.34 10.98 -6.95
C HIS A 275 17.03 11.28 -8.44
N PRO A 276 15.90 10.82 -9.00
CA PRO A 276 15.55 10.97 -10.41
C PRO A 276 15.11 12.40 -10.77
N SER A 277 15.78 13.41 -10.21
CA SER A 277 15.53 14.83 -10.51
C SER A 277 16.12 15.18 -11.86
N PRO A 278 15.38 15.77 -12.80
CA PRO A 278 15.89 16.14 -14.13
C PRO A 278 17.02 17.19 -14.07
N ILE A 279 17.16 17.90 -12.96
CA ILE A 279 18.22 18.90 -12.74
C ILE A 279 19.56 18.22 -12.46
N SER A 280 19.57 16.98 -11.94
CA SER A 280 20.80 16.26 -11.62
C SER A 280 21.34 15.55 -12.86
N PRO A 281 22.62 15.76 -13.24
CA PRO A 281 23.23 15.07 -14.36
C PRO A 281 23.37 13.54 -14.12
N LEU A 282 23.32 13.13 -12.85
CA LEU A 282 23.43 11.72 -12.46
C LEU A 282 22.06 11.04 -12.32
N SER A 283 20.95 11.76 -12.49
CA SER A 283 19.59 11.24 -12.27
C SER A 283 19.26 10.02 -13.15
N TYR A 284 19.67 10.03 -14.41
CA TYR A 284 19.52 8.91 -15.32
C TYR A 284 20.84 8.15 -15.49
N LYS A 285 21.90 8.82 -16.00
CA LYS A 285 23.18 8.19 -16.32
C LYS A 285 23.83 7.50 -15.11
N GLY A 286 23.73 8.08 -13.93
CA GLY A 286 24.29 7.50 -12.71
C GLY A 286 23.52 6.28 -12.20
N ASN A 287 22.26 6.11 -12.61
CA ASN A 287 21.41 5.00 -12.21
C ASN A 287 21.27 3.90 -13.28
N GLU A 288 21.58 4.22 -14.55
CA GLU A 288 21.33 3.32 -15.67
C GLU A 288 21.99 1.94 -15.47
N GLU A 289 23.28 1.91 -15.10
CA GLU A 289 24.00 0.66 -14.82
C GLU A 289 23.44 -0.08 -13.59
N ILE A 290 23.00 0.66 -12.57
CA ILE A 290 22.38 0.06 -11.38
C ILE A 290 21.11 -0.70 -11.78
N PHE A 291 20.25 -0.06 -12.60
CA PHE A 291 19.01 -0.69 -13.05
C PHE A 291 19.25 -1.84 -14.01
N LYS A 292 20.18 -1.75 -14.97
CA LYS A 292 20.54 -2.85 -15.87
C LYS A 292 21.04 -4.09 -15.13
N ASN A 293 21.71 -3.89 -14.00
CA ASN A 293 22.24 -4.96 -13.16
C ASN A 293 21.26 -5.45 -12.08
N LEU A 294 20.10 -4.81 -11.94
CA LEU A 294 19.06 -5.24 -11.02
C LEU A 294 18.44 -6.56 -11.48
N ASN A 295 18.80 -7.65 -10.83
CA ASN A 295 18.18 -8.96 -11.08
C ASN A 295 16.84 -9.05 -10.35
N ILE A 296 15.78 -8.51 -10.95
CA ILE A 296 14.43 -8.52 -10.37
C ILE A 296 13.91 -9.95 -10.18
N LYS A 297 14.36 -10.92 -10.98
CA LYS A 297 13.94 -12.31 -10.83
C LYS A 297 14.38 -12.91 -9.49
N GLU A 298 15.48 -12.47 -8.92
CA GLU A 298 15.89 -12.86 -7.56
C GLU A 298 14.96 -12.27 -6.49
N PHE A 299 14.24 -11.20 -6.83
CA PHE A 299 13.33 -10.51 -5.92
C PHE A 299 11.85 -10.87 -6.16
N GLU A 300 11.55 -11.77 -7.11
CA GLU A 300 10.16 -12.17 -7.36
C GLU A 300 9.55 -12.98 -6.20
N ILE A 301 8.76 -12.32 -5.35
CA ILE A 301 7.55 -12.92 -4.80
C ILE A 301 6.38 -12.23 -5.49
N ASN A 302 5.78 -12.93 -6.41
CA ASN A 302 4.57 -12.48 -7.06
C ASN A 302 3.40 -12.57 -6.10
N TRP A 303 3.02 -11.48 -5.49
CA TRP A 303 1.75 -11.42 -4.81
C TRP A 303 0.58 -11.33 -5.81
N ILE A 304 0.84 -10.87 -7.04
CA ILE A 304 -0.13 -10.83 -8.15
C ILE A 304 0.19 -11.86 -9.24
N ALA A 305 1.39 -12.40 -9.32
CA ALA A 305 1.78 -13.33 -10.40
C ALA A 305 1.24 -14.75 -10.25
N SER A 306 0.60 -15.11 -9.14
CA SER A 306 -0.33 -16.26 -9.17
C SER A 306 -1.51 -16.01 -10.14
N ASN A 307 -1.71 -14.79 -10.60
CA ASN A 307 -2.76 -14.37 -11.53
C ASN A 307 -2.35 -14.25 -13.01
N ARG A 308 -1.10 -14.54 -13.40
CA ARG A 308 -0.72 -14.57 -14.83
C ARG A 308 -1.40 -15.68 -15.65
N LYS A 309 -2.25 -16.52 -15.03
CA LYS A 309 -3.15 -17.43 -15.76
C LYS A 309 -4.55 -16.87 -15.99
N ILE A 310 -4.88 -15.71 -15.48
CA ILE A 310 -6.12 -15.03 -15.89
C ILE A 310 -5.78 -14.29 -17.19
N LYS A 311 -6.09 -14.93 -18.33
CA LYS A 311 -6.16 -14.25 -19.62
C LYS A 311 -7.01 -12.99 -19.42
N ILE A 312 -6.39 -11.83 -19.53
CA ILE A 312 -7.11 -10.57 -19.73
C ILE A 312 -7.79 -10.75 -21.11
N PHE A 313 -9.06 -11.11 -21.11
CA PHE A 313 -9.88 -10.90 -22.29
C PHE A 313 -10.00 -9.39 -22.43
N GLN A 314 -9.26 -8.84 -23.41
CA GLN A 314 -9.55 -7.55 -24.00
C GLN A 314 -10.96 -7.64 -24.61
N TYR A 315 -11.87 -6.84 -24.07
CA TYR A 315 -13.04 -6.32 -24.78
C TYR A 315 -13.17 -4.84 -24.42
#